data_40f709d6f759a490dfc195b8491cb6f6
#
_entry.id   40f709d6f759a490dfc195b8491cb6f6
#
_cell.length_a   1.000
_cell.length_b   1.000
_cell.length_c   1.000
_cell.angle_alpha   90.00
_cell.angle_beta   90.00
_cell.angle_gamma   90.00
#
_symmetry.space_group_name_H-M   'P 1'
#
loop_
_entity.id
_entity.type
_entity.pdbx_description
1 polymer ?
#
loop_
_entity_poly.entity_id
_entity_poly.type
_entity_poly.pdbx_seq_one_letter_code
_entity_poly.pdbx_strand_id
1 'polypeptide(L)'
;MTNASNAIFMSEKAAPTQSSVVAREAAHFGEMAADWWNPKGSSAMLHRLNPVRLAYLRAAIDSHWDGDAAGFTPLAGKTALDVGCGAGLLAEPLARLGGQVTGVDAAPENIGAAAAHAALTGLSIEYLAGGVEAIAGRQFDLVTSLEVIEHVADPAAFVRGLAEAVAPGGLLVVSTPNRTALSRLAMITVAEGTGMIPRGTHDWDRFLTPPELTAHLQAAGMTVSPPAGLSFSAARGFTLSDDIALDYFLTATRG
;
A
#
# COMPACT_ATOMS: atom_id res chain seq x y z
N MET A 1 59.67 11.67 21.76
CA MET A 1 58.92 10.42 22.01
C MET A 1 57.46 10.78 22.22
N THR A 2 56.68 10.78 21.17
CA THR A 2 55.27 11.16 21.18
C THR A 2 54.49 9.94 20.74
N ASN A 3 53.69 9.42 21.68
CA ASN A 3 52.87 8.24 21.51
C ASN A 3 51.54 8.67 20.86
N ALA A 4 51.30 8.27 19.63
CA ALA A 4 50.04 8.48 18.94
C ALA A 4 49.10 7.32 19.29
N SER A 5 48.03 7.63 20.04
CA SER A 5 46.97 6.69 20.40
C SER A 5 46.07 6.48 19.19
N ASN A 6 46.09 5.29 18.63
CA ASN A 6 45.21 4.86 17.56
C ASN A 6 43.81 4.55 18.16
N ALA A 7 42.86 5.45 18.01
CA ALA A 7 41.46 5.19 18.32
C ALA A 7 40.86 4.37 17.17
N ILE A 8 40.62 3.09 17.42
CA ILE A 8 39.86 2.21 16.52
C ILE A 8 38.40 2.59 16.66
N PHE A 9 37.85 3.28 15.67
CA PHE A 9 36.39 3.43 15.48
C PHE A 9 35.83 2.06 15.11
N MET A 10 35.25 1.37 16.08
CA MET A 10 34.40 0.23 15.82
C MET A 10 33.07 0.78 15.21
N SER A 11 32.91 0.58 13.92
CA SER A 11 31.63 0.78 13.24
C SER A 11 30.62 -0.15 13.90
N GLU A 12 29.65 0.42 14.61
CA GLU A 12 28.50 -0.27 15.15
C GLU A 12 27.69 -0.81 13.97
N LYS A 13 27.77 -2.11 13.76
CA LYS A 13 27.01 -2.81 12.73
C LYS A 13 25.54 -2.66 13.11
N ALA A 14 24.80 -1.85 12.35
CA ALA A 14 23.35 -1.72 12.52
C ALA A 14 22.75 -3.14 12.63
N ALA A 15 21.90 -3.34 13.65
CA ALA A 15 21.16 -4.58 13.80
C ALA A 15 20.37 -4.86 12.51
N PRO A 16 20.29 -6.12 12.04
CA PRO A 16 19.52 -6.43 10.86
C PRO A 16 18.08 -5.95 11.06
N THR A 17 17.61 -5.07 10.19
CA THR A 17 16.22 -4.62 10.16
C THR A 17 15.34 -5.86 10.01
N GLN A 18 14.45 -6.11 10.98
CA GLN A 18 13.54 -7.24 10.90
C GLN A 18 12.66 -7.05 9.65
N SER A 19 12.57 -8.09 8.80
CA SER A 19 11.74 -8.04 7.59
C SER A 19 10.28 -7.85 7.97
N SER A 20 9.60 -6.93 7.29
CA SER A 20 8.15 -6.73 7.40
C SER A 20 7.37 -7.89 6.77
N VAL A 21 8.04 -8.68 5.93
CA VAL A 21 7.45 -9.74 5.10
C VAL A 21 7.14 -10.98 5.94
N VAL A 22 5.90 -11.49 5.80
CA VAL A 22 5.49 -12.82 6.26
C VAL A 22 5.60 -13.78 5.08
N ALA A 23 6.54 -14.73 5.13
CA ALA A 23 6.86 -15.61 4.01
C ALA A 23 5.65 -16.40 3.48
N ARG A 24 4.72 -16.82 4.36
CA ARG A 24 3.49 -17.53 3.96
C ARG A 24 2.56 -16.61 3.15
N GLU A 25 2.42 -15.36 3.53
CA GLU A 25 1.61 -14.37 2.82
C GLU A 25 2.21 -14.07 1.44
N ALA A 26 3.52 -13.84 1.38
CA ALA A 26 4.22 -13.63 0.11
C ALA A 26 4.03 -14.81 -0.87
N ALA A 27 4.13 -16.05 -0.38
CA ALA A 27 3.89 -17.24 -1.21
C ALA A 27 2.43 -17.31 -1.69
N HIS A 28 1.45 -17.05 -0.81
CA HIS A 28 0.04 -17.06 -1.17
C HIS A 28 -0.30 -16.06 -2.29
N PHE A 29 0.20 -14.82 -2.19
CA PHE A 29 -0.02 -13.81 -3.22
C PHE A 29 0.81 -14.09 -4.49
N GLY A 30 1.99 -14.69 -4.37
CA GLY A 30 2.82 -15.10 -5.51
C GLY A 30 2.15 -16.15 -6.40
N GLU A 31 1.38 -17.08 -5.83
CA GLU A 31 0.62 -18.08 -6.59
C GLU A 31 -0.42 -17.45 -7.54
N MET A 32 -0.88 -16.23 -7.24
CA MET A 32 -1.86 -15.51 -8.07
C MET A 32 -1.20 -14.70 -9.20
N ALA A 33 0.14 -14.60 -9.25
CA ALA A 33 0.86 -13.67 -10.12
C ALA A 33 0.48 -13.78 -11.62
N ALA A 34 0.29 -14.99 -12.12
CA ALA A 34 -0.04 -15.22 -13.52
C ALA A 34 -1.43 -14.73 -13.95
N ASP A 35 -2.35 -14.54 -13.00
CA ASP A 35 -3.76 -14.24 -13.26
C ASP A 35 -4.19 -12.84 -12.79
N TRP A 36 -3.27 -12.03 -12.25
CA TRP A 36 -3.58 -10.71 -11.68
C TRP A 36 -4.23 -9.76 -12.68
N TRP A 37 -3.83 -9.79 -13.95
CA TRP A 37 -4.38 -8.90 -14.98
C TRP A 37 -5.63 -9.45 -15.66
N ASN A 38 -6.10 -10.64 -15.27
CA ASN A 38 -7.36 -11.18 -15.72
C ASN A 38 -8.52 -10.63 -14.88
N PRO A 39 -9.40 -9.75 -15.43
CA PRO A 39 -10.48 -9.14 -14.65
C PRO A 39 -11.58 -10.13 -14.24
N LYS A 40 -11.48 -11.39 -14.66
CA LYS A 40 -12.38 -12.49 -14.28
C LYS A 40 -11.66 -13.59 -13.49
N GLY A 41 -10.38 -13.40 -13.18
CA GLY A 41 -9.53 -14.33 -12.47
C GLY A 41 -9.60 -14.19 -10.95
N SER A 42 -8.59 -14.71 -10.27
CA SER A 42 -8.44 -14.67 -8.81
C SER A 42 -8.43 -13.24 -8.24
N SER A 43 -7.96 -12.25 -9.02
CA SER A 43 -7.89 -10.83 -8.67
C SER A 43 -9.10 -10.01 -9.15
N ALA A 44 -10.19 -10.65 -9.60
CA ALA A 44 -11.38 -9.97 -10.11
C ALA A 44 -11.96 -8.92 -9.14
N MET A 45 -11.85 -9.16 -7.82
CA MET A 45 -12.31 -8.23 -6.79
C MET A 45 -11.46 -6.94 -6.80
N LEU A 46 -10.14 -7.05 -6.97
CA LEU A 46 -9.24 -5.89 -7.04
C LEU A 46 -9.56 -5.02 -8.27
N HIS A 47 -9.86 -5.63 -9.41
CA HIS A 47 -10.30 -4.89 -10.59
C HIS A 47 -11.60 -4.11 -10.38
N ARG A 48 -12.52 -4.63 -9.56
CA ARG A 48 -13.77 -3.93 -9.20
C ARG A 48 -13.54 -2.81 -8.17
N LEU A 49 -12.57 -2.97 -7.28
CA LEU A 49 -12.21 -1.99 -6.26
C LEU A 49 -11.39 -0.82 -6.83
N ASN A 50 -10.53 -1.08 -7.81
CA ASN A 50 -9.57 -0.12 -8.33
C ASN A 50 -10.17 1.22 -8.78
N PRO A 51 -11.31 1.29 -9.49
CA PRO A 51 -11.92 2.57 -9.86
C PRO A 51 -12.23 3.47 -8.65
N VAL A 52 -12.71 2.87 -7.55
CA VAL A 52 -13.04 3.61 -6.32
C VAL A 52 -11.78 4.04 -5.58
N ARG A 53 -10.77 3.16 -5.52
CA ARG A 53 -9.44 3.47 -4.95
C ARG A 53 -8.78 4.62 -5.69
N LEU A 54 -8.79 4.59 -7.02
CA LEU A 54 -8.23 5.64 -7.86
C LEU A 54 -9.00 6.97 -7.73
N ALA A 55 -10.32 6.93 -7.58
CA ALA A 55 -11.12 8.13 -7.34
C ALA A 55 -10.76 8.77 -5.99
N TYR A 56 -10.59 7.96 -4.93
CA TYR A 56 -10.15 8.45 -3.63
C TYR A 56 -8.75 9.06 -3.69
N LEU A 57 -7.79 8.30 -4.26
CA LEU A 57 -6.42 8.76 -4.42
C LEU A 57 -6.34 10.05 -5.23
N ARG A 58 -7.08 10.15 -6.33
CA ARG A 58 -7.13 11.36 -7.15
C ARG A 58 -7.63 12.56 -6.35
N ALA A 59 -8.71 12.41 -5.59
CA ALA A 59 -9.24 13.47 -4.74
C ALA A 59 -8.24 13.89 -3.64
N ALA A 60 -7.55 12.91 -3.01
CA ALA A 60 -6.52 13.18 -2.02
C ALA A 60 -5.31 13.92 -2.62
N ILE A 61 -4.84 13.52 -3.80
CA ILE A 61 -3.76 14.15 -4.54
C ILE A 61 -4.12 15.61 -4.89
N ASP A 62 -5.29 15.82 -5.51
CA ASP A 62 -5.74 17.14 -5.92
C ASP A 62 -5.90 18.08 -4.72
N SER A 63 -6.46 17.57 -3.61
CA SER A 63 -6.63 18.34 -2.37
C SER A 63 -5.31 18.70 -1.70
N HIS A 64 -4.32 17.79 -1.75
CA HIS A 64 -3.05 17.98 -1.06
C HIS A 64 -2.12 18.96 -1.77
N TRP A 65 -2.11 18.96 -3.10
CA TRP A 65 -1.23 19.80 -3.91
C TRP A 65 -1.96 20.90 -4.68
N ASP A 66 -3.19 21.27 -4.27
CA ASP A 66 -4.03 22.28 -4.95
C ASP A 66 -4.11 22.02 -6.47
N GLY A 67 -4.26 20.73 -6.83
CA GLY A 67 -4.23 20.30 -8.23
C GLY A 67 -5.50 20.68 -8.98
N ASP A 68 -5.37 20.82 -10.32
CA ASP A 68 -6.53 20.94 -11.19
C ASP A 68 -7.22 19.58 -11.38
N ALA A 69 -8.43 19.43 -10.85
CA ALA A 69 -9.23 18.22 -10.98
C ALA A 69 -9.50 17.82 -12.44
N ALA A 70 -9.44 18.75 -13.39
CA ALA A 70 -9.52 18.50 -14.83
C ALA A 70 -8.17 18.07 -15.45
N GLY A 71 -7.05 18.24 -14.75
CA GLY A 71 -5.72 17.89 -15.23
C GLY A 71 -5.54 16.36 -15.33
N PHE A 72 -4.86 15.88 -16.36
CA PHE A 72 -4.64 14.45 -16.58
C PHE A 72 -3.38 13.90 -15.89
N THR A 73 -2.46 14.78 -15.45
CA THR A 73 -1.17 14.41 -14.87
C THR A 73 -0.87 15.13 -13.55
N PRO A 74 -1.71 14.93 -12.50
CA PRO A 74 -1.55 15.61 -11.21
C PRO A 74 -0.26 15.23 -10.47
N LEU A 75 0.39 14.13 -10.86
CA LEU A 75 1.67 13.69 -10.31
C LEU A 75 2.88 14.07 -11.19
N ALA A 76 2.71 14.94 -12.18
CA ALA A 76 3.82 15.40 -13.01
C ALA A 76 4.95 16.01 -12.16
N GLY A 77 6.18 15.48 -12.31
CA GLY A 77 7.34 15.90 -11.55
C GLY A 77 7.41 15.38 -10.11
N LYS A 78 6.48 14.51 -9.69
CA LYS A 78 6.44 13.90 -8.36
C LYS A 78 6.87 12.45 -8.41
N THR A 79 7.48 12.00 -7.32
CA THR A 79 7.81 10.61 -7.06
C THR A 79 6.67 9.92 -6.30
N ALA A 80 6.37 8.67 -6.66
CA ALA A 80 5.34 7.88 -5.98
C ALA A 80 5.87 6.49 -5.63
N LEU A 81 5.50 6.00 -4.47
CA LEU A 81 5.80 4.65 -3.98
C LEU A 81 4.48 3.91 -3.77
N ASP A 82 4.41 2.67 -4.26
CA ASP A 82 3.30 1.74 -3.98
C ASP A 82 3.84 0.51 -3.25
N VAL A 83 3.55 0.38 -1.95
CA VAL A 83 4.01 -0.73 -1.10
C VAL A 83 2.92 -1.79 -1.02
N GLY A 84 3.28 -3.03 -1.40
CA GLY A 84 2.33 -4.11 -1.66
C GLY A 84 1.68 -3.94 -3.04
N CYS A 85 2.49 -3.56 -4.03
CA CYS A 85 1.99 -3.20 -5.36
C CYS A 85 1.38 -4.39 -6.14
N GLY A 86 1.56 -5.63 -5.67
CA GLY A 86 1.15 -6.82 -6.38
C GLY A 86 1.72 -6.82 -7.80
N ALA A 87 0.90 -7.15 -8.77
CA ALA A 87 1.28 -7.09 -10.19
C ALA A 87 1.10 -5.70 -10.83
N GLY A 88 1.06 -4.61 -10.04
CA GLY A 88 1.09 -3.24 -10.55
C GLY A 88 -0.27 -2.62 -10.86
N LEU A 89 -1.38 -3.20 -10.38
CA LEU A 89 -2.75 -2.70 -10.65
C LEU A 89 -2.97 -1.25 -10.17
N LEU A 90 -2.23 -0.78 -9.17
CA LEU A 90 -2.25 0.61 -8.72
C LEU A 90 -1.03 1.39 -9.26
N ALA A 91 0.14 0.79 -9.28
CA ALA A 91 1.37 1.45 -9.73
C ALA A 91 1.27 1.98 -11.18
N GLU A 92 0.65 1.22 -12.10
CA GLU A 92 0.48 1.68 -13.48
C GLU A 92 -0.45 2.90 -13.62
N PRO A 93 -1.64 2.95 -13.00
CA PRO A 93 -2.44 4.17 -12.94
C PRO A 93 -1.69 5.37 -12.35
N LEU A 94 -0.89 5.22 -11.29
CA LEU A 94 -0.08 6.31 -10.75
C LEU A 94 0.96 6.82 -11.76
N ALA A 95 1.58 5.93 -12.53
CA ALA A 95 2.49 6.31 -13.61
C ALA A 95 1.74 7.06 -14.74
N ARG A 96 0.51 6.63 -15.10
CA ARG A 96 -0.34 7.33 -16.09
C ARG A 96 -0.79 8.71 -15.61
N LEU A 97 -0.90 8.92 -14.29
CA LEU A 97 -1.11 10.23 -13.67
C LEU A 97 0.15 11.11 -13.67
N GLY A 98 1.25 10.67 -14.27
CA GLY A 98 2.48 11.42 -14.46
C GLY A 98 3.54 11.21 -13.39
N GLY A 99 3.32 10.30 -12.42
CA GLY A 99 4.26 10.01 -11.33
C GLY A 99 5.48 9.21 -11.80
N GLN A 100 6.64 9.48 -11.20
CA GLN A 100 7.80 8.59 -11.25
C GLN A 100 7.60 7.51 -10.18
N VAL A 101 7.15 6.32 -10.59
CA VAL A 101 6.65 5.30 -9.69
C VAL A 101 7.69 4.23 -9.38
N THR A 102 7.79 3.89 -8.10
CA THR A 102 8.44 2.68 -7.59
C THR A 102 7.37 1.79 -6.95
N GLY A 103 7.29 0.53 -7.35
CA GLY A 103 6.43 -0.49 -6.75
C GLY A 103 7.27 -1.48 -5.94
N VAL A 104 6.79 -1.85 -4.75
CA VAL A 104 7.45 -2.86 -3.89
C VAL A 104 6.44 -3.93 -3.53
N ASP A 105 6.81 -5.20 -3.68
CA ASP A 105 5.98 -6.34 -3.27
C ASP A 105 6.84 -7.46 -2.70
N ALA A 106 6.31 -8.14 -1.68
CA ALA A 106 7.01 -9.22 -0.99
C ALA A 106 7.21 -10.47 -1.87
N ALA A 107 6.33 -10.69 -2.87
CA ALA A 107 6.37 -11.82 -3.78
C ALA A 107 7.14 -11.45 -5.06
N PRO A 108 8.32 -12.07 -5.33
CA PRO A 108 9.07 -11.82 -6.55
C PRO A 108 8.28 -12.15 -7.83
N GLU A 109 7.35 -13.11 -7.76
CA GLU A 109 6.47 -13.50 -8.86
C GLU A 109 5.54 -12.35 -9.27
N ASN A 110 5.00 -11.61 -8.30
CA ASN A 110 4.19 -10.41 -8.52
C ASN A 110 5.02 -9.33 -9.22
N ILE A 111 6.24 -9.10 -8.76
CA ILE A 111 7.17 -8.15 -9.37
C ILE A 111 7.49 -8.53 -10.81
N GLY A 112 7.70 -9.81 -11.09
CA GLY A 112 7.90 -10.30 -12.46
C GLY A 112 6.69 -10.02 -13.35
N ALA A 113 5.47 -10.28 -12.86
CA ALA A 113 4.22 -10.02 -13.58
C ALA A 113 4.00 -8.50 -13.80
N ALA A 114 4.27 -7.67 -12.78
CA ALA A 114 4.16 -6.22 -12.84
C ALA A 114 5.11 -5.62 -13.91
N ALA A 115 6.39 -6.01 -13.86
CA ALA A 115 7.38 -5.53 -14.80
C ALA A 115 7.06 -5.93 -16.26
N ALA A 116 6.60 -7.18 -16.46
CA ALA A 116 6.20 -7.67 -17.79
C ALA A 116 5.00 -6.87 -18.33
N HIS A 117 3.98 -6.62 -17.52
CA HIS A 117 2.80 -5.87 -17.95
C HIS A 117 3.11 -4.39 -18.20
N ALA A 118 3.88 -3.74 -17.35
CA ALA A 118 4.32 -2.35 -17.55
C ALA A 118 5.11 -2.20 -18.87
N ALA A 119 6.00 -3.16 -19.18
CA ALA A 119 6.74 -3.17 -20.46
C ALA A 119 5.80 -3.29 -21.66
N LEU A 120 4.77 -4.15 -21.60
CA LEU A 120 3.76 -4.31 -22.65
C LEU A 120 2.94 -3.03 -22.87
N THR A 121 2.69 -2.27 -21.80
CA THR A 121 1.91 -1.02 -21.84
C THR A 121 2.77 0.22 -22.05
N GLY A 122 4.09 0.07 -22.20
CA GLY A 122 5.03 1.16 -22.47
C GLY A 122 5.25 2.09 -21.26
N LEU A 123 5.02 1.61 -20.04
CA LEU A 123 5.24 2.35 -18.82
C LEU A 123 6.64 2.07 -18.25
N SER A 124 7.27 3.12 -17.71
CA SER A 124 8.54 3.02 -17.00
C SER A 124 8.26 3.11 -15.50
N ILE A 125 8.30 1.96 -14.82
CA ILE A 125 8.07 1.82 -13.39
C ILE A 125 9.23 0.98 -12.82
N GLU A 126 9.80 1.42 -11.71
CA GLU A 126 10.78 0.64 -10.97
C GLU A 126 10.02 -0.36 -10.08
N TYR A 127 10.32 -1.66 -10.20
CA TYR A 127 9.74 -2.69 -9.35
C TYR A 127 10.80 -3.41 -8.54
N LEU A 128 10.58 -3.54 -7.22
CA LEU A 128 11.52 -4.13 -6.27
C LEU A 128 10.83 -5.25 -5.48
N ALA A 129 11.48 -6.41 -5.39
CA ALA A 129 11.01 -7.49 -4.53
C ALA A 129 11.49 -7.26 -3.08
N GLY A 130 10.58 -7.31 -2.12
CA GLY A 130 10.85 -7.14 -0.69
C GLY A 130 9.72 -6.44 0.05
N GLY A 131 9.95 -6.16 1.33
CA GLY A 131 9.06 -5.34 2.15
C GLY A 131 9.43 -3.86 2.10
N VAL A 132 8.84 -3.06 3.00
CA VAL A 132 9.11 -1.62 3.11
C VAL A 132 10.60 -1.33 3.35
N GLU A 133 11.35 -2.27 3.88
CA GLU A 133 12.81 -2.17 4.08
C GLU A 133 13.60 -2.12 2.77
N ALA A 134 13.04 -2.59 1.66
CA ALA A 134 13.70 -2.53 0.35
C ALA A 134 13.92 -1.11 -0.16
N ILE A 135 13.17 -0.14 0.37
CA ILE A 135 13.27 1.28 0.01
C ILE A 135 13.85 2.13 1.16
N ALA A 136 14.48 1.50 2.16
CA ALA A 136 15.03 2.22 3.31
C ALA A 136 15.96 3.38 2.88
N GLY A 137 15.75 4.55 3.48
CA GLY A 137 16.50 5.78 3.17
C GLY A 137 16.04 6.52 1.91
N ARG A 138 15.05 6.02 1.17
CA ARG A 138 14.42 6.73 0.05
C ARG A 138 13.17 7.46 0.53
N GLN A 139 12.85 8.58 -0.11
CA GLN A 139 11.65 9.37 0.18
C GLN A 139 10.89 9.70 -1.09
N PHE A 140 9.57 9.77 -0.97
CA PHE A 140 8.63 9.95 -2.07
C PHE A 140 7.59 11.01 -1.72
N ASP A 141 7.15 11.75 -2.73
CA ASP A 141 6.07 12.74 -2.57
C ASP A 141 4.75 12.06 -2.20
N LEU A 142 4.41 10.96 -2.88
CA LEU A 142 3.25 10.13 -2.60
C LEU A 142 3.69 8.73 -2.17
N VAL A 143 3.14 8.24 -1.06
CA VAL A 143 3.26 6.83 -0.64
C VAL A 143 1.87 6.22 -0.55
N THR A 144 1.68 5.05 -1.16
CA THR A 144 0.44 4.26 -1.09
C THR A 144 0.73 2.89 -0.52
N SER A 145 -0.19 2.36 0.28
CA SER A 145 -0.20 0.97 0.74
C SER A 145 -1.64 0.55 1.01
N LEU A 146 -2.24 -0.21 0.08
CA LEU A 146 -3.65 -0.54 0.10
C LEU A 146 -3.85 -2.04 0.31
N GLU A 147 -4.53 -2.44 1.37
CA GLU A 147 -4.79 -3.84 1.77
C GLU A 147 -3.48 -4.63 2.00
N VAL A 148 -2.58 -4.09 2.79
CA VAL A 148 -1.27 -4.70 3.07
C VAL A 148 -1.01 -4.85 4.56
N ILE A 149 -1.38 -3.83 5.35
CA ILE A 149 -0.99 -3.76 6.76
C ILE A 149 -1.53 -4.94 7.60
N GLU A 150 -2.65 -5.53 7.22
CA GLU A 150 -3.22 -6.73 7.84
C GLU A 150 -2.40 -7.99 7.60
N HIS A 151 -1.48 -7.97 6.62
CA HIS A 151 -0.64 -9.10 6.22
C HIS A 151 0.79 -9.02 6.77
N VAL A 152 1.19 -7.89 7.38
CA VAL A 152 2.57 -7.73 7.87
C VAL A 152 2.79 -8.34 9.25
N ALA A 153 4.05 -8.63 9.59
CA ALA A 153 4.41 -9.22 10.88
C ALA A 153 4.24 -8.24 12.06
N ASP A 154 4.61 -6.98 11.86
CA ASP A 154 4.55 -5.89 12.86
C ASP A 154 3.97 -4.64 12.21
N PRO A 155 2.67 -4.37 12.41
CA PRO A 155 2.00 -3.18 11.88
C PRO A 155 2.66 -1.85 12.31
N ALA A 156 3.15 -1.76 13.54
CA ALA A 156 3.78 -0.53 14.03
C ALA A 156 5.12 -0.27 13.34
N ALA A 157 5.94 -1.31 13.15
CA ALA A 157 7.20 -1.20 12.39
C ALA A 157 6.93 -0.87 10.91
N PHE A 158 5.92 -1.50 10.32
CA PHE A 158 5.53 -1.25 8.93
C PHE A 158 5.09 0.20 8.72
N VAL A 159 4.20 0.74 9.57
CA VAL A 159 3.76 2.13 9.51
C VAL A 159 4.92 3.11 9.68
N ARG A 160 5.89 2.83 10.59
CA ARG A 160 7.10 3.66 10.69
C ARG A 160 7.89 3.67 9.38
N GLY A 161 8.07 2.52 8.74
CA GLY A 161 8.74 2.44 7.45
C GLY A 161 8.02 3.21 6.34
N LEU A 162 6.68 3.13 6.29
CA LEU A 162 5.88 3.96 5.38
C LEU A 162 6.07 5.45 5.65
N ALA A 163 5.98 5.87 6.92
CA ALA A 163 6.14 7.28 7.31
C ALA A 163 7.55 7.82 7.01
N GLU A 164 8.60 7.02 7.20
CA GLU A 164 9.98 7.37 6.84
C GLU A 164 10.15 7.55 5.33
N ALA A 165 9.41 6.79 4.53
CA ALA A 165 9.41 6.89 3.07
C ALA A 165 8.64 8.10 2.53
N VAL A 166 7.83 8.78 3.35
CA VAL A 166 7.15 10.03 2.94
C VAL A 166 8.13 11.19 3.02
N ALA A 167 8.30 11.93 1.94
CA ALA A 167 9.09 13.17 1.92
C ALA A 167 8.46 14.26 2.81
N PRO A 168 9.22 15.26 3.31
CA PRO A 168 8.65 16.43 3.95
C PRO A 168 7.60 17.09 3.03
N GLY A 169 6.41 17.37 3.56
CA GLY A 169 5.27 17.85 2.78
C GLY A 169 4.64 16.81 1.86
N GLY A 170 5.01 15.54 1.98
CA GLY A 170 4.45 14.43 1.19
C GLY A 170 3.16 13.87 1.77
N LEU A 171 2.51 13.04 0.96
CA LEU A 171 1.21 12.41 1.22
C LEU A 171 1.34 10.90 1.37
N LEU A 172 0.75 10.34 2.42
CA LEU A 172 0.55 8.90 2.60
C LEU A 172 -0.94 8.57 2.49
N VAL A 173 -1.25 7.53 1.73
CA VAL A 173 -2.61 6.96 1.66
C VAL A 173 -2.53 5.47 1.96
N VAL A 174 -3.27 5.03 2.97
CA VAL A 174 -3.39 3.62 3.37
C VAL A 174 -4.84 3.19 3.37
N SER A 175 -5.10 1.92 3.06
CA SER A 175 -6.40 1.28 3.30
C SER A 175 -6.23 -0.09 3.94
N THR A 176 -7.26 -0.53 4.66
CA THR A 176 -7.33 -1.86 5.26
C THR A 176 -8.77 -2.18 5.67
N PRO A 177 -9.16 -3.46 5.72
CA PRO A 177 -10.44 -3.86 6.29
C PRO A 177 -10.55 -3.44 7.75
N ASN A 178 -11.73 -2.95 8.13
CA ASN A 178 -12.00 -2.60 9.52
C ASN A 178 -12.31 -3.85 10.36
N ARG A 179 -11.81 -3.94 11.58
CA ARG A 179 -12.10 -5.05 12.50
C ARG A 179 -13.52 -4.94 13.09
N THR A 180 -14.53 -5.27 12.27
CA THR A 180 -15.95 -5.27 12.64
C THR A 180 -16.59 -6.64 12.39
N ALA A 181 -17.75 -6.88 12.99
CA ALA A 181 -18.52 -8.08 12.69
C ALA A 181 -19.01 -8.13 11.24
N LEU A 182 -19.28 -6.95 10.62
CA LEU A 182 -19.70 -6.84 9.23
C LEU A 182 -18.57 -7.23 8.27
N SER A 183 -17.36 -6.71 8.48
CA SER A 183 -16.21 -7.07 7.64
C SER A 183 -15.86 -8.56 7.75
N ARG A 184 -15.94 -9.12 8.97
CA ARG A 184 -15.76 -10.58 9.17
C ARG A 184 -16.76 -11.39 8.35
N LEU A 185 -18.04 -11.02 8.41
CA LEU A 185 -19.08 -11.69 7.64
C LEU A 185 -18.86 -11.53 6.13
N ALA A 186 -18.62 -10.31 5.68
CA ALA A 186 -18.51 -10.01 4.25
C ALA A 186 -17.25 -10.62 3.63
N MET A 187 -16.08 -10.45 4.24
CA MET A 187 -14.81 -10.86 3.65
C MET A 187 -14.51 -12.35 3.86
N ILE A 188 -14.63 -12.84 5.10
CA ILE A 188 -14.25 -14.21 5.42
C ILE A 188 -15.38 -15.17 5.10
N THR A 189 -16.63 -14.89 5.55
CA THR A 189 -17.72 -15.84 5.39
C THR A 189 -18.30 -15.82 3.98
N VAL A 190 -18.52 -14.63 3.39
CA VAL A 190 -19.15 -14.50 2.08
C VAL A 190 -18.10 -14.53 0.96
N ALA A 191 -17.14 -13.62 0.94
CA ALA A 191 -16.22 -13.50 -0.19
C ALA A 191 -15.29 -14.72 -0.33
N GLU A 192 -14.66 -15.19 0.75
CA GLU A 192 -13.85 -16.41 0.73
C GLU A 192 -14.71 -17.67 0.65
N GLY A 193 -15.87 -17.71 1.33
CA GLY A 193 -16.80 -18.84 1.32
C GLY A 193 -17.39 -19.12 -0.06
N THR A 194 -17.62 -18.10 -0.88
CA THR A 194 -18.15 -18.22 -2.25
C THR A 194 -17.05 -18.29 -3.31
N GLY A 195 -15.78 -18.15 -2.93
CA GLY A 195 -14.65 -18.16 -3.87
C GLY A 195 -14.49 -16.85 -4.66
N MET A 196 -15.12 -15.76 -4.24
CA MET A 196 -14.87 -14.42 -4.82
C MET A 196 -13.48 -13.91 -4.47
N ILE A 197 -12.95 -14.34 -3.34
CA ILE A 197 -11.56 -14.13 -2.88
C ILE A 197 -11.01 -15.53 -2.52
N PRO A 198 -9.74 -15.84 -2.78
CA PRO A 198 -9.11 -17.08 -2.38
C PRO A 198 -9.27 -17.31 -0.86
N ARG A 199 -9.52 -18.58 -0.47
CA ARG A 199 -9.68 -18.94 0.94
C ARG A 199 -8.39 -18.74 1.72
N GLY A 200 -8.50 -18.18 2.93
CA GLY A 200 -7.35 -17.94 3.80
C GLY A 200 -6.57 -16.69 3.45
N THR A 201 -7.13 -15.80 2.60
CA THR A 201 -6.55 -14.49 2.30
C THR A 201 -6.59 -13.57 3.52
N HIS A 202 -7.64 -13.66 4.36
CA HIS A 202 -7.82 -12.75 5.48
C HIS A 202 -7.84 -13.48 6.83
N ASP A 203 -7.19 -12.86 7.81
CA ASP A 203 -7.29 -13.19 9.23
C ASP A 203 -7.92 -12.01 9.96
N TRP A 204 -9.18 -12.15 10.40
CA TRP A 204 -9.92 -11.07 11.03
C TRP A 204 -9.25 -10.50 12.28
N ASP A 205 -8.53 -11.33 13.04
CA ASP A 205 -7.85 -10.90 14.25
C ASP A 205 -6.68 -9.93 13.95
N ARG A 206 -6.23 -9.89 12.70
CA ARG A 206 -5.17 -9.00 12.20
C ARG A 206 -5.70 -7.70 11.60
N PHE A 207 -7.01 -7.56 11.41
CA PHE A 207 -7.60 -6.32 10.92
C PHE A 207 -7.42 -5.21 11.96
N LEU A 208 -7.19 -3.98 11.49
CA LEU A 208 -7.03 -2.83 12.34
C LEU A 208 -8.29 -1.97 12.32
N THR A 209 -8.63 -1.41 13.48
CA THR A 209 -9.65 -0.36 13.55
C THR A 209 -9.04 0.99 13.17
N PRO A 210 -9.84 1.96 12.66
CA PRO A 210 -9.34 3.29 12.36
C PRO A 210 -8.59 3.97 13.51
N PRO A 211 -9.03 3.90 14.80
CA PRO A 211 -8.26 4.45 15.89
C PRO A 211 -6.89 3.79 16.10
N GLU A 212 -6.76 2.47 15.92
CA GLU A 212 -5.49 1.75 16.06
C GLU A 212 -4.51 2.18 14.97
N LEU A 213 -4.94 2.21 13.70
CA LEU A 213 -4.09 2.64 12.59
C LEU A 213 -3.73 4.12 12.70
N THR A 214 -4.68 4.97 13.11
CA THR A 214 -4.41 6.39 13.39
C THR A 214 -3.35 6.56 14.47
N ALA A 215 -3.42 5.77 15.57
CA ALA A 215 -2.43 5.83 16.63
C ALA A 215 -1.02 5.43 16.15
N HIS A 216 -0.91 4.41 15.30
CA HIS A 216 0.39 4.03 14.69
C HIS A 216 0.95 5.15 13.80
N LEU A 217 0.12 5.76 12.96
CA LEU A 217 0.51 6.87 12.08
C LEU A 217 0.96 8.10 12.89
N GLN A 218 0.20 8.48 13.92
CA GLN A 218 0.56 9.59 14.81
C GLN A 218 1.84 9.32 15.59
N ALA A 219 2.03 8.10 16.08
CA ALA A 219 3.27 7.69 16.75
C ALA A 219 4.50 7.75 15.81
N ALA A 220 4.28 7.61 14.50
CA ALA A 220 5.29 7.79 13.45
C ALA A 220 5.46 9.26 13.00
N GLY A 221 4.81 10.22 13.69
CA GLY A 221 4.95 11.66 13.41
C GLY A 221 4.09 12.18 12.26
N MET A 222 3.07 11.43 11.84
CA MET A 222 2.17 11.83 10.76
C MET A 222 0.95 12.60 11.32
N THR A 223 0.47 13.58 10.55
CA THR A 223 -0.83 14.22 10.77
C THR A 223 -1.88 13.46 9.94
N VAL A 224 -2.91 12.93 10.62
CA VAL A 224 -3.89 12.01 10.01
C VAL A 224 -5.22 12.70 9.81
N SER A 225 -5.81 12.58 8.63
CA SER A 225 -7.16 13.05 8.30
C SER A 225 -8.24 12.05 8.79
N PRO A 226 -9.51 12.48 8.94
CA PRO A 226 -10.61 11.57 9.22
C PRO A 226 -10.68 10.40 8.21
N PRO A 227 -11.11 9.20 8.62
CA PRO A 227 -11.24 8.07 7.72
C PRO A 227 -12.38 8.27 6.69
N ALA A 228 -12.17 7.74 5.49
CA ALA A 228 -13.21 7.60 4.47
C ALA A 228 -13.53 6.11 4.28
N GLY A 229 -14.80 5.75 4.25
CA GLY A 229 -15.23 4.37 4.14
C GLY A 229 -15.35 3.88 2.70
N LEU A 230 -15.21 2.57 2.54
CA LEU A 230 -15.52 1.84 1.33
C LEU A 230 -16.72 0.93 1.60
N SER A 231 -17.86 1.26 1.00
CA SER A 231 -19.10 0.50 1.13
C SER A 231 -19.40 -0.29 -0.14
N PHE A 232 -20.14 -1.38 0.01
CA PHE A 232 -20.62 -2.20 -1.10
C PHE A 232 -22.15 -2.29 -1.09
N SER A 233 -22.75 -2.16 -2.26
CA SER A 233 -24.15 -2.49 -2.47
C SER A 233 -24.35 -3.24 -3.79
N ALA A 234 -25.34 -4.16 -3.83
CA ALA A 234 -25.63 -4.93 -5.05
C ALA A 234 -26.05 -4.03 -6.23
N ALA A 235 -26.66 -2.88 -5.97
CA ALA A 235 -27.13 -1.96 -6.99
C ALA A 235 -26.05 -1.05 -7.56
N ARG A 236 -25.05 -0.64 -6.74
CA ARG A 236 -24.05 0.36 -7.12
C ARG A 236 -22.62 -0.18 -7.12
N GLY A 237 -22.39 -1.43 -6.63
CA GLY A 237 -21.04 -1.96 -6.41
C GLY A 237 -20.35 -1.26 -5.24
N PHE A 238 -19.04 -1.11 -5.35
CA PHE A 238 -18.23 -0.38 -4.36
C PHE A 238 -18.36 1.13 -4.54
N THR A 239 -18.46 1.85 -3.43
CA THR A 239 -18.58 3.32 -3.41
C THR A 239 -17.87 3.89 -2.19
N LEU A 240 -17.30 5.09 -2.32
CA LEU A 240 -16.85 5.87 -1.16
C LEU A 240 -18.07 6.33 -0.34
N SER A 241 -17.92 6.33 0.98
CA SER A 241 -18.96 6.73 1.93
C SER A 241 -18.36 7.12 3.27
N ASP A 242 -19.21 7.65 4.18
CA ASP A 242 -18.84 7.88 5.58
C ASP A 242 -18.94 6.58 6.42
N ASP A 243 -19.51 5.51 5.85
CA ASP A 243 -19.61 4.21 6.52
C ASP A 243 -18.29 3.45 6.40
N ILE A 244 -17.58 3.35 7.53
CA ILE A 244 -16.29 2.68 7.68
C ILE A 244 -16.41 1.22 8.17
N ALA A 245 -17.61 0.65 8.19
CA ALA A 245 -17.84 -0.65 8.81
C ALA A 245 -17.20 -1.82 8.05
N LEU A 246 -16.98 -1.70 6.74
CA LEU A 246 -16.39 -2.76 5.93
C LEU A 246 -14.88 -2.57 5.76
N ASP A 247 -14.50 -1.44 5.23
CA ASP A 247 -13.15 -1.09 4.83
C ASP A 247 -13.00 0.44 4.88
N TYR A 248 -11.78 0.95 5.03
CA TYR A 248 -11.55 2.38 5.13
C TYR A 248 -10.19 2.80 4.58
N PHE A 249 -10.14 4.06 4.17
CA PHE A 249 -8.92 4.78 3.82
C PHE A 249 -8.54 5.74 4.93
N LEU A 250 -7.24 5.89 5.17
CA LEU A 250 -6.66 7.00 5.90
C LEU A 250 -5.67 7.74 5.01
N THR A 251 -5.75 9.06 5.07
CA THR A 251 -4.78 9.96 4.46
C THR A 251 -3.96 10.59 5.58
N ALA A 252 -2.65 10.64 5.41
CA ALA A 252 -1.75 11.25 6.38
C ALA A 252 -0.68 12.09 5.68
N THR A 253 -0.20 13.15 6.34
CA THR A 253 0.82 14.04 5.81
C THR A 253 2.01 14.13 6.76
N ARG A 254 3.19 14.32 6.17
CA ARG A 254 4.41 14.59 6.92
C ARG A 254 4.69 16.10 6.89
N GLY A 255 4.75 16.70 8.10
CA GLY A 255 5.10 18.12 8.25
C GLY A 255 6.54 18.42 7.83
#